data_22477f856ce17bb7b659dd73769c1a03
#
_entry.id   22477f856ce17bb7b659dd73769c1a03
#
_cell.length_a   1.000
_cell.length_b   1.000
_cell.length_c   1.000
_cell.angle_alpha   90.00
_cell.angle_beta   90.00
_cell.angle_gamma   90.00
#
_symmetry.space_group_name_H-M   'P 1'
#
loop_
_entity.id
_entity.type
_entity.pdbx_description
1 polymer ?
#
loop_
_entity_poly.entity_id
_entity_poly.type
_entity_poly.pdbx_seq_one_letter_code
_entity_poly.pdbx_strand_id
1 'polypeptide(L)'
;MTRRTVTVVAVGMLVAGAAAISMRSAFAQGAITADLILSNGKIVTVDDRFTIAQAVAIKGNRIVAVGANQEMDRLAAPNARRINLRGRTVIPGLIDNHNHLLRAATTWPLELRFDGVGTRKKAIEMIRARGKQVGPGQWVFNIGGWATAQFADDPKPFTREELDQIAPDNPVALQESYYQVFLNSRGLKAFGIEPNAPDPSDFVKGSIMRDAADKPTGVIRGDIAATRPVAARLPKVPPDRLEASSLSLVKDMSRAGLTTFGVAGCNADVLDIFKRWKSQGRLDVRIFCIGGAAAASPEQVDKSLQQIAQMKLYQGDEFIDDVVFGESVYTPLHDRMFATKSDPTPDQLAQWRRMAMGIAQAGLPLHVHAELKNTIDAFLDQIEAVNTQYPVKNLRWALAHVNQINASQLERMRRLGMYAAVHPWAVINGGIMHESFGDEAYDMPPLTTIQNSGVTWGLGTDATAANQYLPFTTLSFAVTGKMAGGARTVIRQTISREDALIAHTRKNAYFVFQEGNLGSIQPGKLADLVVLDRDYLTIPADQIKDISPVMTMVDGRVVFDAETGSSTR
;
A
#
# COMPACT_ATOMS: atom_id res chain seq x y z
N MET A 1 31.59 -4.41 74.07
CA MET A 1 30.25 -4.93 74.42
C MET A 1 29.27 -3.80 74.27
N THR A 2 28.53 -3.78 73.18
CA THR A 2 27.28 -3.00 73.06
C THR A 2 26.54 -3.52 71.81
N ARG A 3 25.42 -4.18 72.03
CA ARG A 3 24.48 -4.71 70.99
C ARG A 3 23.80 -3.52 70.30
N ARG A 4 23.82 -3.49 68.99
CA ARG A 4 22.90 -2.64 68.18
C ARG A 4 21.78 -3.50 67.61
N THR A 5 20.61 -3.22 68.10
CA THR A 5 19.32 -3.76 67.61
C THR A 5 19.03 -3.20 66.26
N VAL A 6 18.77 -4.09 65.29
CA VAL A 6 18.29 -3.72 63.93
C VAL A 6 16.76 -3.80 63.93
N THR A 7 16.12 -2.66 63.77
CA THR A 7 14.66 -2.57 63.58
C THR A 7 14.36 -2.72 62.09
N VAL A 8 13.73 -3.84 61.71
CA VAL A 8 13.15 -4.05 60.38
C VAL A 8 11.77 -3.41 60.41
N VAL A 9 11.61 -2.31 59.69
CA VAL A 9 10.29 -1.71 59.42
C VAL A 9 9.74 -2.31 58.14
N ALA A 10 8.61 -2.99 58.27
CA ALA A 10 7.82 -3.53 57.14
C ALA A 10 7.25 -2.37 56.31
N VAL A 11 7.68 -2.24 55.06
CA VAL A 11 7.04 -1.44 54.01
C VAL A 11 6.48 -2.43 53.02
N GLY A 12 5.30 -2.91 53.28
CA GLY A 12 4.56 -3.77 52.41
C GLY A 12 3.08 -3.63 52.73
N MET A 13 2.39 -2.66 52.10
CA MET A 13 0.92 -2.59 51.88
C MET A 13 0.49 -1.15 51.64
N LEU A 14 0.95 -0.55 50.53
CA LEU A 14 0.40 0.74 50.04
C LEU A 14 0.39 0.89 48.51
N VAL A 15 0.67 -0.19 47.74
CA VAL A 15 0.67 -0.11 46.27
C VAL A 15 -0.63 -0.68 45.65
N ALA A 16 -1.40 -1.48 46.40
CA ALA A 16 -2.67 -2.03 45.91
C ALA A 16 -3.88 -1.08 46.02
N GLY A 17 -3.76 -0.01 46.81
CA GLY A 17 -4.86 0.96 47.02
C GLY A 17 -4.92 2.06 45.97
N ALA A 18 -3.82 2.44 45.34
CA ALA A 18 -3.76 3.56 44.39
C ALA A 18 -4.30 3.20 43.01
N ALA A 19 -4.15 1.94 42.56
CA ALA A 19 -4.69 1.48 41.28
C ALA A 19 -6.23 1.29 41.27
N ALA A 20 -6.80 0.94 42.42
CA ALA A 20 -8.27 0.80 42.57
C ALA A 20 -8.99 2.14 42.71
N ILE A 21 -8.30 3.19 43.18
CA ILE A 21 -8.85 4.54 43.35
C ILE A 21 -8.82 5.29 42.02
N SER A 22 -7.83 5.07 41.13
CA SER A 22 -7.78 5.70 39.81
C SER A 22 -8.83 5.16 38.85
N MET A 23 -9.26 3.88 38.97
CA MET A 23 -10.38 3.34 38.22
C MET A 23 -11.74 3.84 38.67
N ARG A 24 -11.91 4.21 39.95
CA ARG A 24 -13.20 4.76 40.44
C ARG A 24 -13.40 6.24 40.11
N SER A 25 -12.34 7.02 39.90
CA SER A 25 -12.45 8.44 39.55
C SER A 25 -12.79 8.70 38.08
N ALA A 26 -12.59 7.72 37.18
CA ALA A 26 -12.99 7.83 35.79
C ALA A 26 -14.50 7.62 35.55
N PHE A 27 -15.22 7.05 36.53
CA PHE A 27 -16.68 6.83 36.44
C PHE A 27 -17.54 8.01 36.93
N ALA A 28 -16.94 9.12 37.38
CA ALA A 28 -17.66 10.29 37.91
C ALA A 28 -17.81 11.45 36.90
N GLN A 29 -17.20 11.37 35.70
CA GLN A 29 -17.56 12.24 34.57
C GLN A 29 -18.61 11.52 33.74
N GLY A 30 -19.80 12.11 33.56
CA GLY A 30 -21.04 11.58 32.99
C GLY A 30 -20.83 10.39 32.06
N ALA A 31 -21.49 9.26 32.35
CA ALA A 31 -21.29 7.98 31.70
C ALA A 31 -21.22 8.14 30.16
N ILE A 32 -20.05 7.89 29.58
CA ILE A 32 -19.87 7.93 28.13
C ILE A 32 -20.79 6.83 27.57
N THR A 33 -21.87 7.23 26.91
CA THR A 33 -22.78 6.29 26.24
C THR A 33 -22.39 6.15 24.79
N ALA A 34 -22.32 4.90 24.30
CA ALA A 34 -22.08 4.59 22.91
C ALA A 34 -23.38 4.72 22.08
N ASP A 35 -23.25 5.20 20.86
CA ASP A 35 -24.36 5.25 19.88
C ASP A 35 -24.33 4.08 18.87
N LEU A 36 -23.25 3.31 18.85
CA LEU A 36 -23.10 2.08 18.08
C LEU A 36 -22.35 1.01 18.88
N ILE A 37 -22.92 -0.21 18.88
CA ILE A 37 -22.28 -1.40 19.46
C ILE A 37 -22.13 -2.47 18.37
N LEU A 38 -20.92 -2.97 18.17
CA LEU A 38 -20.64 -4.19 17.44
C LEU A 38 -20.42 -5.30 18.48
N SER A 39 -21.21 -6.37 18.46
CA SER A 39 -21.17 -7.44 19.47
C SER A 39 -21.20 -8.84 18.85
N ASN A 40 -20.92 -9.86 19.66
CA ASN A 40 -20.89 -11.27 19.27
C ASN A 40 -19.88 -11.53 18.14
N GLY A 41 -18.67 -10.96 18.23
CA GLY A 41 -17.59 -11.12 17.26
C GLY A 41 -16.30 -11.61 17.90
N LYS A 42 -15.29 -11.78 17.05
CA LYS A 42 -13.89 -11.95 17.43
C LYS A 42 -13.15 -10.66 17.06
N ILE A 43 -13.00 -9.76 18.02
CA ILE A 43 -12.36 -8.45 17.81
C ILE A 43 -10.85 -8.60 18.00
N VAL A 44 -10.08 -8.60 16.93
CA VAL A 44 -8.62 -8.60 16.93
C VAL A 44 -8.15 -7.15 17.07
N THR A 45 -7.75 -6.74 18.25
CA THR A 45 -7.51 -5.33 18.54
C THR A 45 -6.24 -4.77 17.93
N VAL A 46 -5.25 -5.61 17.66
CA VAL A 46 -3.91 -5.23 17.22
C VAL A 46 -3.26 -4.20 18.15
N ASP A 47 -3.65 -4.19 19.43
CA ASP A 47 -2.97 -3.45 20.50
C ASP A 47 -1.60 -4.07 20.83
N ASP A 48 -0.87 -3.54 21.80
CA ASP A 48 0.47 -4.04 22.16
C ASP A 48 0.48 -5.48 22.68
N ARG A 49 -0.66 -5.96 23.18
CA ARG A 49 -0.85 -7.32 23.69
C ARG A 49 -1.53 -8.25 22.67
N PHE A 50 -1.89 -7.73 21.51
CA PHE A 50 -2.67 -8.43 20.51
C PHE A 50 -3.96 -9.05 21.10
N THR A 51 -4.68 -8.25 21.88
CA THR A 51 -5.87 -8.68 22.63
C THR A 51 -7.00 -9.12 21.70
N ILE A 52 -7.72 -10.18 22.11
CA ILE A 52 -8.94 -10.62 21.44
C ILE A 52 -10.13 -10.30 22.34
N ALA A 53 -11.07 -9.51 21.86
CA ALA A 53 -12.30 -9.14 22.56
C ALA A 53 -13.55 -9.69 21.84
N GLN A 54 -14.74 -9.43 22.40
CA GLN A 54 -16.02 -9.90 21.86
C GLN A 54 -16.85 -8.77 21.23
N ALA A 55 -16.63 -7.54 21.66
CA ALA A 55 -17.43 -6.39 21.26
C ALA A 55 -16.65 -5.09 21.29
N VAL A 56 -17.14 -4.09 20.54
CA VAL A 56 -16.65 -2.71 20.47
C VAL A 56 -17.82 -1.76 20.66
N ALA A 57 -17.61 -0.74 21.50
CA ALA A 57 -18.52 0.39 21.69
C ALA A 57 -17.96 1.64 21.03
N ILE A 58 -18.77 2.33 20.23
CA ILE A 58 -18.38 3.49 19.43
C ILE A 58 -19.33 4.66 19.76
N LYS A 59 -18.77 5.87 19.85
CA LYS A 59 -19.50 7.13 19.97
C LYS A 59 -19.04 8.10 18.90
N GLY A 60 -19.94 8.50 18.01
CA GLY A 60 -19.59 9.28 16.84
C GLY A 60 -18.60 8.51 15.95
N ASN A 61 -17.42 9.07 15.78
CA ASN A 61 -16.36 8.44 15.00
C ASN A 61 -15.27 7.74 15.83
N ARG A 62 -15.41 7.67 17.19
CA ARG A 62 -14.35 7.13 18.06
C ARG A 62 -14.79 5.90 18.83
N ILE A 63 -13.85 4.99 18.98
CA ILE A 63 -13.98 3.82 19.86
C ILE A 63 -13.95 4.33 21.31
N VAL A 64 -14.95 3.98 22.10
CA VAL A 64 -15.02 4.36 23.51
C VAL A 64 -14.66 3.22 24.45
N ALA A 65 -14.91 1.98 24.04
CA ALA A 65 -14.53 0.79 24.80
C ALA A 65 -14.43 -0.44 23.91
N VAL A 66 -13.65 -1.43 24.37
CA VAL A 66 -13.49 -2.75 23.77
C VAL A 66 -13.45 -3.78 24.88
N GLY A 67 -14.21 -4.89 24.77
CA GLY A 67 -14.26 -5.89 25.85
C GLY A 67 -15.30 -6.98 25.61
N ALA A 68 -15.89 -7.49 26.71
CA ALA A 68 -16.94 -8.51 26.65
C ALA A 68 -18.28 -7.92 26.18
N ASN A 69 -19.14 -8.75 25.58
CA ASN A 69 -20.45 -8.32 25.10
C ASN A 69 -21.27 -7.57 26.18
N GLN A 70 -21.38 -8.14 27.39
CA GLN A 70 -22.17 -7.53 28.48
C GLN A 70 -21.62 -6.18 28.94
N GLU A 71 -20.30 -5.98 28.87
CA GLU A 71 -19.67 -4.70 29.26
C GLU A 71 -20.03 -3.63 28.24
N MET A 72 -19.93 -3.96 26.95
CA MET A 72 -20.26 -3.01 25.87
C MET A 72 -21.75 -2.69 25.82
N ASP A 73 -22.63 -3.67 26.08
CA ASP A 73 -24.07 -3.45 26.15
C ASP A 73 -24.50 -2.45 27.23
N ARG A 74 -23.79 -2.40 28.36
CA ARG A 74 -24.05 -1.43 29.44
C ARG A 74 -23.69 0.01 29.04
N LEU A 75 -22.83 0.18 28.04
CA LEU A 75 -22.43 1.51 27.53
C LEU A 75 -23.37 2.03 26.45
N ALA A 76 -24.30 1.20 25.96
CA ALA A 76 -25.19 1.58 24.87
C ALA A 76 -26.20 2.64 25.30
N ALA A 77 -26.31 3.74 24.54
CA ALA A 77 -27.41 4.69 24.68
C ALA A 77 -28.77 3.98 24.40
N PRO A 78 -29.91 4.50 24.91
CA PRO A 78 -31.23 3.88 24.68
C PRO A 78 -31.55 3.66 23.19
N ASN A 79 -31.09 4.53 22.32
CA ASN A 79 -31.26 4.49 20.86
C ASN A 79 -30.03 4.00 20.10
N ALA A 80 -29.06 3.40 20.79
CA ALA A 80 -27.83 2.91 20.16
C ALA A 80 -28.14 1.86 19.09
N ARG A 81 -27.54 2.03 17.92
CA ARG A 81 -27.52 1.01 16.86
C ARG A 81 -26.71 -0.20 17.33
N ARG A 82 -27.20 -1.40 17.02
CA ARG A 82 -26.54 -2.66 17.36
C ARG A 82 -26.28 -3.48 16.11
N ILE A 83 -25.03 -3.91 15.93
CA ILE A 83 -24.61 -4.79 14.84
C ILE A 83 -24.19 -6.11 15.47
N ASN A 84 -24.91 -7.19 15.16
CA ASN A 84 -24.54 -8.54 15.58
C ASN A 84 -23.54 -9.12 14.56
N LEU A 85 -22.32 -9.34 14.99
CA LEU A 85 -21.22 -9.85 14.15
C LEU A 85 -21.34 -11.35 13.83
N ARG A 86 -22.21 -12.09 14.53
CA ARG A 86 -22.47 -13.54 14.31
C ARG A 86 -21.18 -14.38 14.33
N GLY A 87 -20.26 -14.09 15.23
CA GLY A 87 -18.97 -14.78 15.36
C GLY A 87 -17.89 -14.33 14.37
N ARG A 88 -18.16 -13.38 13.48
CA ARG A 88 -17.20 -12.89 12.48
C ARG A 88 -16.01 -12.19 13.14
N THR A 89 -14.87 -12.27 12.49
CA THR A 89 -13.66 -11.58 12.90
C THR A 89 -13.69 -10.12 12.46
N VAL A 90 -13.29 -9.23 13.38
CA VAL A 90 -13.10 -7.81 13.13
C VAL A 90 -11.64 -7.46 13.33
N ILE A 91 -11.07 -6.72 12.40
CA ILE A 91 -9.71 -6.19 12.44
C ILE A 91 -9.74 -4.66 12.30
N PRO A 92 -8.66 -3.93 12.66
CA PRO A 92 -8.55 -2.51 12.31
C PRO A 92 -8.64 -2.31 10.80
N GLY A 93 -9.07 -1.13 10.38
CA GLY A 93 -8.99 -0.73 8.98
C GLY A 93 -7.58 -0.93 8.41
N LEU A 94 -7.49 -1.54 7.23
CA LEU A 94 -6.20 -1.80 6.59
C LEU A 94 -5.64 -0.52 6.00
N ILE A 95 -4.33 -0.30 6.20
CA ILE A 95 -3.62 0.90 5.78
C ILE A 95 -2.57 0.49 4.75
N ASP A 96 -2.62 1.10 3.58
CA ASP A 96 -1.56 0.97 2.58
C ASP A 96 -0.63 2.18 2.67
N ASN A 97 0.61 1.97 3.08
CA ASN A 97 1.55 3.05 3.41
C ASN A 97 2.20 3.68 2.17
N HIS A 98 2.02 3.10 0.98
CA HIS A 98 2.50 3.63 -0.28
C HIS A 98 1.77 3.05 -1.48
N ASN A 99 1.12 3.90 -2.26
CA ASN A 99 0.48 3.54 -3.52
C ASN A 99 0.31 4.76 -4.43
N HIS A 100 -0.18 4.51 -5.65
CA HIS A 100 -0.48 5.53 -6.66
C HIS A 100 -1.98 5.65 -6.95
N LEU A 101 -2.81 5.53 -5.92
CA LEU A 101 -4.26 5.42 -6.00
C LEU A 101 -4.91 6.53 -6.83
N LEU A 102 -4.57 7.80 -6.57
CA LEU A 102 -5.26 8.92 -7.22
C LEU A 102 -5.06 8.94 -8.73
N ARG A 103 -3.88 8.48 -9.20
CA ARG A 103 -3.62 8.36 -10.64
C ARG A 103 -4.55 7.34 -11.32
N ALA A 104 -4.88 6.25 -10.63
CA ALA A 104 -5.73 5.19 -11.17
C ALA A 104 -7.16 5.68 -11.46
N ALA A 105 -7.66 6.70 -10.76
CA ALA A 105 -8.98 7.27 -11.02
C ALA A 105 -9.19 7.74 -12.46
N THR A 106 -8.10 8.08 -13.18
CA THR A 106 -8.19 8.55 -14.58
C THR A 106 -8.54 7.45 -15.59
N THR A 107 -8.45 6.17 -15.20
CA THR A 107 -8.68 5.02 -16.09
C THR A 107 -9.53 3.91 -15.47
N TRP A 108 -9.76 3.92 -14.16
CA TRP A 108 -10.27 2.81 -13.35
C TRP A 108 -11.45 2.04 -13.95
N PRO A 109 -12.59 2.64 -14.32
CA PRO A 109 -13.73 1.91 -14.87
C PRO A 109 -13.51 1.42 -16.30
N LEU A 110 -12.47 1.91 -16.97
CA LEU A 110 -12.15 1.55 -18.34
C LEU A 110 -11.22 0.33 -18.40
N GLU A 111 -10.47 0.07 -17.32
CA GLU A 111 -9.49 -1.01 -17.26
C GLU A 111 -10.14 -2.38 -17.03
N LEU A 112 -9.49 -3.39 -17.57
CA LEU A 112 -9.68 -4.79 -17.19
C LEU A 112 -8.66 -5.16 -16.12
N ARG A 113 -9.10 -5.31 -14.86
CA ARG A 113 -8.21 -5.56 -13.73
C ARG A 113 -8.03 -7.07 -13.48
N PHE A 114 -6.76 -7.51 -13.29
CA PHE A 114 -6.39 -8.89 -12.97
C PHE A 114 -5.93 -9.08 -11.52
N ASP A 115 -6.22 -8.13 -10.63
CA ASP A 115 -5.94 -8.25 -9.21
C ASP A 115 -6.60 -9.51 -8.64
N GLY A 116 -5.84 -10.36 -7.97
CA GLY A 116 -6.34 -11.62 -7.40
C GLY A 116 -6.71 -12.71 -8.41
N VAL A 117 -6.53 -12.51 -9.71
CA VAL A 117 -6.81 -13.53 -10.73
C VAL A 117 -5.69 -14.57 -10.74
N GLY A 118 -5.96 -15.76 -10.19
CA GLY A 118 -4.96 -16.81 -10.01
C GLY A 118 -4.79 -17.75 -11.20
N THR A 119 -5.60 -17.65 -12.27
CA THR A 119 -5.54 -18.57 -13.41
C THR A 119 -5.60 -17.83 -14.75
N ARG A 120 -4.79 -18.30 -15.73
CA ARG A 120 -4.79 -17.78 -17.09
C ARG A 120 -6.12 -18.01 -17.80
N LYS A 121 -6.73 -19.18 -17.54
CA LYS A 121 -8.09 -19.48 -18.04
C LYS A 121 -9.08 -18.38 -17.66
N LYS A 122 -9.08 -17.98 -16.40
CA LYS A 122 -9.96 -16.89 -15.92
C LYS A 122 -9.66 -15.56 -16.58
N ALA A 123 -8.36 -15.21 -16.72
CA ALA A 123 -7.95 -13.99 -17.43
C ALA A 123 -8.45 -13.96 -18.88
N ILE A 124 -8.34 -15.08 -19.63
CA ILE A 124 -8.87 -15.21 -21.00
C ILE A 124 -10.39 -15.01 -21.05
N GLU A 125 -11.12 -15.62 -20.11
CA GLU A 125 -12.59 -15.42 -19.99
C GLU A 125 -12.93 -13.95 -19.76
N MET A 126 -12.17 -13.25 -18.91
CA MET A 126 -12.37 -11.84 -18.60
C MET A 126 -12.06 -10.94 -19.81
N ILE A 127 -10.99 -11.20 -20.58
CA ILE A 127 -10.66 -10.45 -21.81
C ILE A 127 -11.82 -10.58 -22.81
N ARG A 128 -12.28 -11.81 -23.04
CA ARG A 128 -13.39 -12.09 -23.96
C ARG A 128 -14.70 -11.41 -23.54
N ALA A 129 -15.02 -11.49 -22.24
CA ALA A 129 -16.20 -10.85 -21.69
C ALA A 129 -16.13 -9.32 -21.81
N ARG A 130 -14.95 -8.73 -21.55
CA ARG A 130 -14.74 -7.28 -21.68
C ARG A 130 -14.87 -6.81 -23.11
N GLY A 131 -14.30 -7.54 -24.10
CA GLY A 131 -14.44 -7.22 -25.50
C GLY A 131 -15.91 -7.15 -25.94
N LYS A 132 -16.72 -8.15 -25.52
CA LYS A 132 -18.17 -8.14 -25.78
C LYS A 132 -18.87 -6.97 -25.08
N GLN A 133 -18.50 -6.65 -23.86
CA GLN A 133 -19.11 -5.58 -23.06
C GLN A 133 -18.87 -4.20 -23.66
N VAL A 134 -17.63 -3.91 -24.10
CA VAL A 134 -17.28 -2.59 -24.64
C VAL A 134 -17.71 -2.42 -26.10
N GLY A 135 -17.89 -3.51 -26.84
CA GLY A 135 -18.29 -3.51 -28.25
C GLY A 135 -17.12 -3.39 -29.24
N PRO A 136 -17.39 -3.61 -30.54
CA PRO A 136 -16.38 -3.58 -31.59
C PRO A 136 -15.63 -2.24 -31.67
N GLY A 137 -14.33 -2.30 -31.93
CA GLY A 137 -13.46 -1.12 -32.08
C GLY A 137 -13.07 -0.44 -30.77
N GLN A 138 -13.70 -0.80 -29.65
CA GLN A 138 -13.35 -0.25 -28.33
C GLN A 138 -12.19 -1.01 -27.70
N TRP A 139 -11.37 -0.31 -26.94
CA TRP A 139 -10.20 -0.89 -26.29
C TRP A 139 -10.56 -1.88 -25.17
N VAL A 140 -9.87 -3.01 -25.16
CA VAL A 140 -9.72 -3.90 -24.01
C VAL A 140 -8.31 -3.73 -23.48
N PHE A 141 -8.15 -3.12 -22.31
CA PHE A 141 -6.83 -2.82 -21.80
C PHE A 141 -6.72 -2.95 -20.28
N ASN A 142 -5.49 -3.10 -19.85
CA ASN A 142 -5.08 -3.13 -18.44
C ASN A 142 -3.80 -2.30 -18.28
N ILE A 143 -3.65 -1.62 -17.15
CA ILE A 143 -2.44 -0.86 -16.81
C ILE A 143 -1.82 -1.44 -15.53
N GLY A 144 -1.12 -2.58 -15.67
CA GLY A 144 -0.39 -3.23 -14.59
C GLY A 144 -1.26 -3.89 -13.50
N GLY A 145 -0.65 -4.11 -12.32
CA GLY A 145 -1.29 -4.77 -11.19
C GLY A 145 -1.36 -6.30 -11.32
N TRP A 146 -0.66 -6.89 -12.29
CA TRP A 146 -0.59 -8.32 -12.52
C TRP A 146 0.71 -8.70 -13.24
N ALA A 147 1.04 -9.99 -13.19
CA ALA A 147 2.09 -10.58 -14.01
C ALA A 147 1.71 -11.99 -14.49
N THR A 148 2.23 -12.39 -15.64
CA THR A 148 2.05 -13.74 -16.22
C THR A 148 2.37 -14.85 -15.22
N ALA A 149 3.44 -14.68 -14.47
CA ALA A 149 3.91 -15.65 -13.49
C ALA A 149 2.94 -15.88 -12.30
N GLN A 150 1.94 -15.03 -12.08
CA GLN A 150 0.92 -15.25 -11.04
C GLN A 150 -0.08 -16.35 -11.38
N PHE A 151 -0.24 -16.72 -12.66
CA PHE A 151 -1.20 -17.73 -13.07
C PHE A 151 -0.72 -19.14 -12.70
N ALA A 152 -1.50 -19.82 -11.86
CA ALA A 152 -1.15 -21.12 -11.32
C ALA A 152 -1.32 -22.28 -12.32
N ASP A 153 -2.23 -22.13 -13.30
CA ASP A 153 -2.56 -23.15 -14.29
C ASP A 153 -1.65 -23.11 -15.51
N ASP A 154 -1.33 -21.94 -16.04
CA ASP A 154 -0.50 -21.78 -17.25
C ASP A 154 0.20 -20.41 -17.22
N PRO A 155 1.42 -20.30 -16.65
CA PRO A 155 2.16 -19.04 -16.53
C PRO A 155 2.85 -18.65 -17.84
N LYS A 156 2.14 -18.69 -18.98
CA LYS A 156 2.68 -18.31 -20.29
C LYS A 156 2.26 -16.91 -20.68
N PRO A 157 3.16 -16.13 -21.33
CA PRO A 157 2.81 -14.85 -21.93
C PRO A 157 1.66 -14.96 -22.94
N PHE A 158 0.90 -13.89 -23.11
CA PHE A 158 -0.07 -13.78 -24.19
C PHE A 158 0.66 -13.52 -25.53
N THR A 159 0.23 -14.19 -26.60
CA THR A 159 0.71 -13.90 -27.95
C THR A 159 -0.27 -13.00 -28.71
N ARG A 160 0.23 -12.31 -29.72
CA ARG A 160 -0.59 -11.48 -30.60
C ARG A 160 -1.74 -12.27 -31.22
N GLU A 161 -1.44 -13.45 -31.76
CA GLU A 161 -2.38 -14.35 -32.44
C GLU A 161 -3.46 -14.86 -31.48
N GLU A 162 -3.07 -15.18 -30.25
CA GLU A 162 -4.02 -15.60 -29.22
C GLU A 162 -4.97 -14.46 -28.86
N LEU A 163 -4.45 -13.25 -28.64
CA LEU A 163 -5.27 -12.07 -28.35
C LEU A 163 -6.18 -11.68 -29.50
N ASP A 164 -5.75 -11.89 -30.77
CA ASP A 164 -6.60 -11.75 -31.97
C ASP A 164 -7.80 -12.70 -31.94
N GLN A 165 -7.59 -13.95 -31.46
CA GLN A 165 -8.66 -14.94 -31.33
C GLN A 165 -9.60 -14.67 -30.15
N ILE A 166 -9.07 -14.16 -29.03
CA ILE A 166 -9.85 -13.89 -27.81
C ILE A 166 -10.75 -12.67 -28.00
N ALA A 167 -10.26 -11.60 -28.63
CA ALA A 167 -10.95 -10.33 -28.84
C ALA A 167 -10.75 -9.83 -30.29
N PRO A 168 -11.34 -10.51 -31.30
CA PRO A 168 -11.06 -10.25 -32.73
C PRO A 168 -11.49 -8.85 -33.17
N ASP A 169 -12.50 -8.27 -32.55
CA ASP A 169 -13.08 -6.99 -32.96
C ASP A 169 -12.51 -5.78 -32.17
N ASN A 170 -11.64 -6.02 -31.17
CA ASN A 170 -11.16 -4.99 -30.27
C ASN A 170 -9.65 -4.79 -30.37
N PRO A 171 -9.11 -3.57 -30.29
CA PRO A 171 -7.72 -3.37 -29.95
C PRO A 171 -7.48 -3.81 -28.50
N VAL A 172 -6.41 -4.59 -28.27
CA VAL A 172 -6.04 -5.13 -26.95
C VAL A 172 -4.68 -4.60 -26.55
N ALA A 173 -4.55 -4.14 -25.29
CA ALA A 173 -3.29 -3.79 -24.64
C ALA A 173 -3.28 -4.27 -23.20
N LEU A 174 -2.48 -5.27 -22.88
CA LEU A 174 -2.34 -5.82 -21.52
C LEU A 174 -0.95 -5.52 -20.99
N GLN A 175 -0.84 -4.54 -20.11
CA GLN A 175 0.43 -4.18 -19.46
C GLN A 175 0.69 -5.09 -18.26
N GLU A 176 1.76 -5.86 -18.32
CA GLU A 176 2.27 -6.68 -17.22
C GLU A 176 3.19 -5.85 -16.32
N SER A 177 2.69 -5.41 -15.16
CA SER A 177 3.42 -4.51 -14.27
C SER A 177 4.06 -3.34 -15.06
N TYR A 178 5.33 -3.02 -14.83
CA TYR A 178 6.13 -2.10 -15.67
C TYR A 178 7.10 -2.83 -16.61
N TYR A 179 6.94 -4.14 -16.80
CA TYR A 179 7.90 -4.98 -17.50
C TYR A 179 7.64 -5.06 -19.01
N GLN A 180 6.39 -5.29 -19.41
CA GLN A 180 6.02 -5.41 -20.82
C GLN A 180 4.54 -5.16 -21.09
N VAL A 181 4.19 -5.00 -22.37
CA VAL A 181 2.81 -4.90 -22.84
C VAL A 181 2.56 -5.90 -23.94
N PHE A 182 1.46 -6.63 -23.85
CA PHE A 182 0.99 -7.53 -24.90
C PHE A 182 -0.08 -6.83 -25.73
N LEU A 183 0.11 -6.79 -27.04
CA LEU A 183 -0.80 -6.18 -28.01
C LEU A 183 -1.28 -7.23 -29.00
N ASN A 184 -2.56 -7.15 -29.38
CA ASN A 184 -3.04 -7.84 -30.55
C ASN A 184 -2.78 -7.03 -31.85
N SER A 185 -3.12 -7.59 -33.02
CA SER A 185 -2.90 -6.94 -34.32
C SER A 185 -3.62 -5.58 -34.43
N ARG A 186 -4.82 -5.45 -33.85
CA ARG A 186 -5.56 -4.17 -33.82
C ARG A 186 -4.90 -3.16 -32.87
N GLY A 187 -4.36 -3.61 -31.77
CA GLY A 187 -3.60 -2.76 -30.84
C GLY A 187 -2.33 -2.22 -31.47
N LEU A 188 -1.55 -3.07 -32.15
CA LEU A 188 -0.37 -2.63 -32.93
C LEU A 188 -0.73 -1.55 -33.95
N LYS A 189 -1.77 -1.80 -34.76
CA LYS A 189 -2.25 -0.84 -35.76
C LYS A 189 -2.70 0.48 -35.12
N ALA A 190 -3.41 0.43 -34.00
CA ALA A 190 -3.88 1.63 -33.30
C ALA A 190 -2.73 2.49 -32.75
N PHE A 191 -1.58 1.89 -32.46
CA PHE A 191 -0.36 2.60 -32.06
C PHE A 191 0.55 2.99 -33.23
N GLY A 192 0.18 2.65 -34.49
CA GLY A 192 1.00 2.92 -35.68
C GLY A 192 2.24 2.05 -35.77
N ILE A 193 2.22 0.87 -35.14
CA ILE A 193 3.32 -0.10 -35.17
C ILE A 193 3.03 -1.10 -36.31
N GLU A 194 3.81 -0.98 -37.42
CA GLU A 194 3.55 -1.76 -38.62
C GLU A 194 4.80 -2.55 -39.05
N PRO A 195 4.63 -3.64 -39.81
CA PRO A 195 5.74 -4.33 -40.47
C PRO A 195 6.49 -3.41 -41.43
N ASN A 196 7.81 -3.50 -41.46
CA ASN A 196 8.69 -2.75 -42.38
C ASN A 196 8.54 -1.22 -42.29
N ALA A 197 8.04 -0.69 -41.20
CA ALA A 197 7.96 0.74 -40.91
C ALA A 197 8.80 1.11 -39.69
N PRO A 198 9.34 2.35 -39.61
CA PRO A 198 10.02 2.84 -38.42
C PRO A 198 9.06 2.81 -37.22
N ASP A 199 9.61 2.49 -36.03
CA ASP A 199 8.86 2.58 -34.78
C ASP A 199 8.44 4.04 -34.53
N PRO A 200 7.25 4.29 -33.94
CA PRO A 200 6.86 5.64 -33.54
C PRO A 200 7.87 6.28 -32.60
N SER A 201 8.21 7.55 -32.83
CA SER A 201 9.36 8.24 -32.21
C SER A 201 9.26 8.44 -30.69
N ASP A 202 8.06 8.29 -30.12
CA ASP A 202 7.82 8.36 -28.67
C ASP A 202 8.05 7.02 -27.95
N PHE A 203 8.26 5.91 -28.70
CA PHE A 203 8.67 4.63 -28.10
C PHE A 203 10.18 4.58 -27.90
N VAL A 204 10.61 3.93 -26.84
CA VAL A 204 12.05 3.68 -26.61
C VAL A 204 12.59 2.79 -27.69
N LYS A 205 13.69 3.18 -28.31
CA LYS A 205 14.31 2.41 -29.39
C LYS A 205 14.61 0.97 -28.94
N GLY A 206 14.15 -0.01 -29.70
CA GLY A 206 14.32 -1.43 -29.41
C GLY A 206 13.36 -2.01 -28.35
N SER A 207 12.40 -1.23 -27.84
CA SER A 207 11.37 -1.74 -26.94
C SER A 207 10.29 -2.54 -27.67
N ILE A 208 9.99 -2.24 -28.93
CA ILE A 208 9.05 -2.97 -29.75
C ILE A 208 9.75 -4.23 -30.26
N MET A 209 9.30 -5.39 -29.76
CA MET A 209 9.91 -6.67 -30.12
C MET A 209 9.48 -7.10 -31.52
N ARG A 210 10.47 -7.54 -32.34
CA ARG A 210 10.25 -7.99 -33.72
C ARG A 210 10.79 -9.40 -33.91
N ASP A 211 10.22 -10.14 -34.81
CA ASP A 211 10.67 -11.48 -35.19
C ASP A 211 11.86 -11.41 -36.19
N ALA A 212 12.34 -12.58 -36.62
CA ALA A 212 13.43 -12.68 -37.58
C ALA A 212 13.13 -12.08 -38.98
N ALA A 213 11.86 -11.85 -39.31
CA ALA A 213 11.40 -11.21 -40.55
C ALA A 213 11.06 -9.72 -40.32
N ASP A 214 11.53 -9.11 -39.23
CA ASP A 214 11.26 -7.73 -38.81
C ASP A 214 9.77 -7.38 -38.62
N LYS A 215 8.93 -8.37 -38.34
CA LYS A 215 7.51 -8.17 -38.05
C LYS A 215 7.30 -7.95 -36.54
N PRO A 216 6.49 -6.96 -36.11
CA PRO A 216 6.15 -6.78 -34.70
C PRO A 216 5.48 -8.02 -34.11
N THR A 217 6.01 -8.51 -32.99
CA THR A 217 5.49 -9.72 -32.30
C THR A 217 4.24 -9.45 -31.49
N GLY A 218 3.88 -8.19 -31.25
CA GLY A 218 2.84 -7.78 -30.31
C GLY A 218 3.36 -7.53 -28.89
N VAL A 219 4.67 -7.58 -28.67
CA VAL A 219 5.26 -7.34 -27.36
C VAL A 219 6.06 -6.03 -27.37
N ILE A 220 5.78 -5.16 -26.41
CA ILE A 220 6.63 -4.01 -26.07
C ILE A 220 7.28 -4.35 -24.73
N ARG A 221 8.61 -4.37 -24.67
CA ARG A 221 9.37 -4.81 -23.48
C ARG A 221 10.38 -3.76 -23.02
N GLY A 222 10.54 -3.67 -21.71
CA GLY A 222 11.52 -2.78 -21.08
C GLY A 222 11.13 -2.47 -19.64
N ASP A 223 11.28 -1.21 -19.27
CA ASP A 223 10.86 -0.68 -17.97
C ASP A 223 9.68 0.30 -18.15
N ILE A 224 9.41 1.11 -17.13
CA ILE A 224 8.36 2.14 -17.17
C ILE A 224 8.54 3.12 -18.36
N ALA A 225 9.78 3.36 -18.83
CA ALA A 225 9.98 4.24 -19.97
C ALA A 225 9.47 3.59 -21.28
N ALA A 226 9.58 2.27 -21.41
CA ALA A 226 9.07 1.52 -22.56
C ALA A 226 7.53 1.38 -22.54
N THR A 227 6.92 1.22 -21.35
CA THR A 227 5.47 1.02 -21.22
C THR A 227 4.67 2.33 -21.17
N ARG A 228 5.29 3.44 -20.75
CA ARG A 228 4.64 4.76 -20.64
C ARG A 228 3.99 5.27 -21.92
N PRO A 229 4.59 5.16 -23.13
CA PRO A 229 3.94 5.59 -24.36
C PRO A 229 2.62 4.87 -24.63
N VAL A 230 2.53 3.57 -24.30
CA VAL A 230 1.29 2.80 -24.41
C VAL A 230 0.23 3.37 -23.45
N ALA A 231 0.55 3.46 -22.16
CA ALA A 231 -0.37 3.98 -21.16
C ALA A 231 -0.83 5.43 -21.44
N ALA A 232 0.04 6.26 -22.03
CA ALA A 232 -0.29 7.63 -22.41
C ALA A 232 -1.33 7.73 -23.53
N ARG A 233 -1.34 6.77 -24.45
CA ARG A 233 -2.23 6.72 -25.63
C ARG A 233 -3.52 5.95 -25.38
N LEU A 234 -3.63 5.18 -24.29
CA LEU A 234 -4.85 4.47 -23.93
C LEU A 234 -5.96 5.46 -23.50
N PRO A 235 -7.23 5.06 -23.68
CA PRO A 235 -8.37 5.89 -23.28
C PRO A 235 -8.32 6.29 -21.82
N LYS A 236 -8.68 7.53 -21.55
CA LYS A 236 -8.85 8.07 -20.19
C LYS A 236 -10.30 8.46 -19.96
N VAL A 237 -10.69 8.47 -18.71
CA VAL A 237 -12.00 8.96 -18.30
C VAL A 237 -12.08 10.46 -18.62
N PRO A 238 -13.13 10.92 -19.32
CA PRO A 238 -13.35 12.34 -19.58
C PRO A 238 -13.49 13.14 -18.27
N PRO A 239 -13.09 14.41 -18.23
CA PRO A 239 -13.12 15.24 -17.01
C PRO A 239 -14.49 15.29 -16.32
N ASP A 240 -15.59 15.33 -17.07
CA ASP A 240 -16.97 15.31 -16.57
C ASP A 240 -17.37 14.00 -15.89
N ARG A 241 -16.63 12.92 -16.12
CA ARG A 241 -16.83 11.59 -15.50
C ARG A 241 -15.78 11.22 -14.45
N LEU A 242 -14.79 12.08 -14.21
CA LEU A 242 -13.69 11.80 -13.28
C LEU A 242 -14.20 11.58 -11.85
N GLU A 243 -15.23 12.31 -11.42
CA GLU A 243 -15.86 12.11 -10.11
C GLU A 243 -16.51 10.73 -9.96
N ALA A 244 -17.24 10.26 -10.99
CA ALA A 244 -17.85 8.93 -10.98
C ALA A 244 -16.79 7.82 -10.99
N SER A 245 -15.71 8.01 -11.73
CA SER A 245 -14.56 7.11 -11.75
C SER A 245 -13.87 7.03 -10.40
N SER A 246 -13.60 8.16 -9.78
CA SER A 246 -13.02 8.25 -8.43
C SER A 246 -13.91 7.55 -7.39
N LEU A 247 -15.23 7.70 -7.50
CA LEU A 247 -16.18 7.00 -6.62
C LEU A 247 -16.11 5.47 -6.81
N SER A 248 -16.01 5.00 -8.06
CA SER A 248 -15.86 3.57 -8.35
C SER A 248 -14.58 3.00 -7.74
N LEU A 249 -13.46 3.72 -7.89
CA LEU A 249 -12.18 3.37 -7.28
C LEU A 249 -12.28 3.26 -5.75
N VAL A 250 -12.82 4.28 -5.08
CA VAL A 250 -12.98 4.29 -3.61
C VAL A 250 -13.86 3.14 -3.13
N LYS A 251 -14.95 2.82 -3.86
CA LYS A 251 -15.81 1.67 -3.53
C LYS A 251 -15.06 0.33 -3.61
N ASP A 252 -14.20 0.15 -4.61
CA ASP A 252 -13.41 -1.08 -4.73
C ASP A 252 -12.35 -1.17 -3.61
N MET A 253 -11.74 -0.05 -3.21
CA MET A 253 -10.81 0.00 -2.07
C MET A 253 -11.53 -0.34 -0.76
N SER A 254 -12.70 0.26 -0.52
CA SER A 254 -13.52 -0.03 0.67
C SER A 254 -13.97 -1.49 0.70
N ARG A 255 -14.34 -2.07 -0.46
CA ARG A 255 -14.67 -3.50 -0.60
C ARG A 255 -13.49 -4.40 -0.25
N ALA A 256 -12.26 -3.98 -0.53
CA ALA A 256 -11.05 -4.70 -0.16
C ALA A 256 -10.66 -4.54 1.32
N GLY A 257 -11.36 -3.70 2.10
CA GLY A 257 -11.06 -3.42 3.51
C GLY A 257 -9.98 -2.35 3.72
N LEU A 258 -9.58 -1.65 2.66
CA LEU A 258 -8.63 -0.56 2.73
C LEU A 258 -9.36 0.72 3.16
N THR A 259 -8.88 1.36 4.23
CA THR A 259 -9.48 2.57 4.80
C THR A 259 -8.58 3.79 4.67
N THR A 260 -7.27 3.57 4.56
CA THR A 260 -6.26 4.63 4.64
C THR A 260 -5.10 4.38 3.69
N PHE A 261 -4.60 5.46 3.07
CA PHE A 261 -3.57 5.40 2.04
C PHE A 261 -2.48 6.45 2.24
N GLY A 262 -1.20 6.03 2.18
CA GLY A 262 -0.08 6.87 1.83
C GLY A 262 0.02 6.95 0.31
N VAL A 263 -0.25 8.11 -0.29
CA VAL A 263 -0.35 8.24 -1.75
C VAL A 263 0.84 8.98 -2.31
N ALA A 264 1.66 8.28 -3.10
CA ALA A 264 2.77 8.89 -3.83
C ALA A 264 2.27 9.61 -5.09
N GLY A 265 2.67 10.87 -5.25
CA GLY A 265 2.27 11.68 -6.38
C GLY A 265 0.78 11.98 -6.40
N CYS A 266 0.27 12.67 -5.39
CA CYS A 266 -1.13 13.08 -5.32
C CYS A 266 -1.54 13.89 -6.55
N ASN A 267 -2.47 13.33 -7.35
CA ASN A 267 -3.05 14.00 -8.51
C ASN A 267 -4.00 15.12 -8.04
N ALA A 268 -3.71 16.36 -8.41
CA ALA A 268 -4.44 17.52 -7.93
C ALA A 268 -5.94 17.48 -8.27
N ASP A 269 -6.31 17.13 -9.51
CA ASP A 269 -7.71 17.11 -9.95
C ASP A 269 -8.55 16.11 -9.15
N VAL A 270 -7.99 14.91 -8.90
CA VAL A 270 -8.64 13.87 -8.09
C VAL A 270 -8.65 14.27 -6.62
N LEU A 271 -7.57 14.86 -6.11
CA LEU A 271 -7.48 15.33 -4.73
C LEU A 271 -8.52 16.43 -4.43
N ASP A 272 -8.78 17.32 -5.37
CA ASP A 272 -9.81 18.35 -5.24
C ASP A 272 -11.23 17.75 -5.19
N ILE A 273 -11.49 16.65 -5.93
CA ILE A 273 -12.73 15.88 -5.79
C ILE A 273 -12.84 15.33 -4.35
N PHE A 274 -11.78 14.76 -3.81
CA PHE A 274 -11.76 14.17 -2.46
C PHE A 274 -11.91 15.24 -1.37
N LYS A 275 -11.27 16.39 -1.51
CA LYS A 275 -11.45 17.54 -0.61
C LYS A 275 -12.91 18.02 -0.60
N ARG A 276 -13.54 18.10 -1.78
CA ARG A 276 -14.95 18.45 -1.90
C ARG A 276 -15.84 17.38 -1.23
N TRP A 277 -15.59 16.07 -1.43
CA TRP A 277 -16.34 15.02 -0.75
C TRP A 277 -16.17 15.07 0.76
N LYS A 278 -14.97 15.35 1.24
CA LYS A 278 -14.72 15.54 2.66
C LYS A 278 -15.55 16.68 3.23
N SER A 279 -15.55 17.87 2.60
CA SER A 279 -16.36 19.02 3.06
C SER A 279 -17.87 18.73 3.09
N GLN A 280 -18.32 17.74 2.31
CA GLN A 280 -19.70 17.25 2.28
C GLN A 280 -19.95 16.08 3.24
N GLY A 281 -18.96 15.64 4.02
CA GLY A 281 -19.05 14.45 4.87
C GLY A 281 -19.19 13.13 4.10
N ARG A 282 -18.73 13.08 2.85
CA ARG A 282 -18.93 11.96 1.90
C ARG A 282 -17.67 11.17 1.58
N LEU A 283 -16.52 11.56 2.10
CA LEU A 283 -15.27 10.85 1.83
C LEU A 283 -15.21 9.58 2.69
N ASP A 284 -15.02 8.45 2.02
CA ASP A 284 -15.07 7.12 2.61
C ASP A 284 -13.68 6.47 2.76
N VAL A 285 -12.60 7.24 2.55
CA VAL A 285 -11.20 6.81 2.72
C VAL A 285 -10.35 7.95 3.25
N ARG A 286 -9.17 7.65 3.80
CA ARG A 286 -8.20 8.65 4.25
C ARG A 286 -7.00 8.69 3.32
N ILE A 287 -6.56 9.89 2.95
CA ILE A 287 -5.49 10.15 1.97
C ILE A 287 -4.38 10.98 2.62
N PHE A 288 -3.20 10.40 2.73
CA PHE A 288 -2.00 11.07 3.23
C PHE A 288 -0.97 11.15 2.12
N CYS A 289 -0.75 12.36 1.62
CA CYS A 289 0.08 12.57 0.44
C CYS A 289 1.57 12.44 0.75
N ILE A 290 2.25 11.68 -0.09
CA ILE A 290 3.69 11.59 -0.22
C ILE A 290 4.07 12.44 -1.43
N GLY A 291 4.68 13.59 -1.23
CA GLY A 291 4.92 14.50 -2.33
C GLY A 291 6.01 15.51 -2.05
N GLY A 292 6.31 16.34 -3.03
CA GLY A 292 7.33 17.38 -2.91
C GLY A 292 7.95 17.76 -4.23
N ALA A 293 8.91 18.65 -4.17
CA ALA A 293 9.60 19.21 -5.32
C ALA A 293 10.90 18.43 -5.60
N ALA A 294 10.81 17.24 -6.17
CA ALA A 294 11.97 16.51 -6.67
C ALA A 294 12.65 17.27 -7.81
N ALA A 295 13.99 17.18 -7.89
CA ALA A 295 14.72 17.70 -9.02
C ALA A 295 14.95 16.61 -10.08
N ALA A 296 14.67 16.91 -11.36
CA ALA A 296 14.86 15.97 -12.46
C ALA A 296 16.23 16.18 -13.19
N SER A 297 16.92 17.29 -12.90
CA SER A 297 18.24 17.59 -13.42
C SER A 297 19.02 18.49 -12.45
N PRO A 298 20.35 18.63 -12.59
CA PRO A 298 21.14 19.52 -11.75
C PRO A 298 20.64 20.97 -11.73
N GLU A 299 20.16 21.49 -12.87
CA GLU A 299 19.67 22.86 -13.02
C GLU A 299 18.39 23.12 -12.22
N GLN A 300 17.64 22.07 -11.88
CA GLN A 300 16.42 22.18 -11.10
C GLN A 300 16.64 22.15 -9.60
N VAL A 301 17.82 21.71 -9.13
CA VAL A 301 18.11 21.49 -7.71
C VAL A 301 17.89 22.76 -6.87
N ASP A 302 18.38 23.94 -7.32
CA ASP A 302 18.24 25.17 -6.55
C ASP A 302 16.78 25.62 -6.45
N LYS A 303 16.00 25.47 -7.51
CA LYS A 303 14.56 25.73 -7.49
C LYS A 303 13.83 24.77 -6.53
N SER A 304 14.16 23.50 -6.58
CA SER A 304 13.58 22.49 -5.71
C SER A 304 13.92 22.76 -4.23
N LEU A 305 15.15 23.18 -3.93
CA LEU A 305 15.55 23.57 -2.56
C LEU A 305 14.78 24.78 -2.05
N GLN A 306 14.50 25.78 -2.89
CA GLN A 306 13.65 26.92 -2.53
C GLN A 306 12.21 26.47 -2.20
N GLN A 307 11.65 25.52 -2.95
CA GLN A 307 10.33 24.97 -2.69
C GLN A 307 10.31 24.13 -1.40
N ILE A 308 11.34 23.30 -1.17
CA ILE A 308 11.50 22.53 0.08
C ILE A 308 11.53 23.46 1.30
N ALA A 309 12.28 24.56 1.25
CA ALA A 309 12.36 25.52 2.35
C ALA A 309 11.02 26.21 2.67
N GLN A 310 10.08 26.22 1.74
CA GLN A 310 8.73 26.81 1.91
C GLN A 310 7.66 25.74 2.17
N MET A 311 8.00 24.45 2.10
CA MET A 311 7.05 23.36 2.24
C MET A 311 6.46 23.33 3.66
N LYS A 312 5.15 23.20 3.75
CA LYS A 312 4.42 23.07 5.01
C LYS A 312 3.64 21.77 5.00
N LEU A 313 3.98 20.87 5.90
CA LEU A 313 3.25 19.62 6.13
C LEU A 313 2.26 19.79 7.28
N TYR A 314 1.36 18.81 7.44
CA TYR A 314 0.40 18.71 8.55
C TYR A 314 -0.54 19.93 8.64
N GLN A 315 -0.95 20.47 7.49
CA GLN A 315 -1.94 21.55 7.40
C GLN A 315 -3.37 21.03 7.13
N GLY A 316 -3.51 19.73 6.95
CA GLY A 316 -4.77 19.04 6.75
C GLY A 316 -5.39 18.54 8.06
N ASP A 317 -5.96 17.34 8.02
CA ASP A 317 -6.60 16.69 9.17
C ASP A 317 -6.51 15.15 9.08
N GLU A 318 -7.30 14.43 9.88
CA GLU A 318 -7.32 12.97 9.90
C GLU A 318 -7.88 12.30 8.63
N PHE A 319 -8.35 13.07 7.63
CA PHE A 319 -8.82 12.55 6.34
C PHE A 319 -7.89 12.83 5.17
N ILE A 320 -7.39 14.06 5.06
CA ILE A 320 -6.52 14.47 3.95
C ILE A 320 -5.42 15.38 4.49
N ASP A 321 -4.18 14.98 4.28
CA ASP A 321 -3.02 15.79 4.66
C ASP A 321 -1.82 15.51 3.75
N ASP A 322 -0.90 16.48 3.68
CA ASP A 322 0.45 16.31 3.14
C ASP A 322 1.39 15.98 4.29
N VAL A 323 1.97 14.78 4.32
CA VAL A 323 2.63 14.28 5.54
C VAL A 323 4.13 14.03 5.38
N VAL A 324 4.64 13.85 4.15
CA VAL A 324 6.02 13.47 3.95
C VAL A 324 6.54 13.90 2.58
N PHE A 325 7.83 14.31 2.50
CA PHE A 325 8.51 14.55 1.25
C PHE A 325 8.88 13.21 0.60
N GLY A 326 8.59 13.05 -0.68
CA GLY A 326 8.88 11.84 -1.46
C GLY A 326 8.03 11.76 -2.73
N GLU A 327 8.06 10.70 -3.40
CA GLU A 327 8.86 9.48 -3.31
C GLU A 327 10.27 9.67 -3.90
N SER A 328 10.44 10.66 -4.80
CA SER A 328 11.70 10.98 -5.45
C SER A 328 12.34 12.23 -4.83
N VAL A 329 13.62 12.19 -4.61
CA VAL A 329 14.45 13.33 -4.17
C VAL A 329 15.16 13.94 -5.36
N TYR A 330 15.90 13.12 -6.09
CA TYR A 330 16.59 13.47 -7.33
C TYR A 330 16.32 12.36 -8.34
N THR A 331 15.44 12.65 -9.31
CA THR A 331 14.88 11.64 -10.23
C THR A 331 15.92 10.81 -11.00
N PRO A 332 17.11 11.33 -11.38
CA PRO A 332 18.11 10.49 -12.03
C PRO A 332 18.66 9.34 -11.18
N LEU A 333 18.43 9.35 -9.86
CA LEU A 333 18.81 8.26 -8.94
C LEU A 333 17.64 7.36 -8.52
N HIS A 334 16.46 7.56 -9.09
CA HIS A 334 15.36 6.64 -8.92
C HIS A 334 15.73 5.33 -9.63
N ASP A 335 16.05 4.28 -8.87
CA ASP A 335 16.42 3.00 -9.46
C ASP A 335 15.22 2.34 -10.16
N ARG A 336 15.52 1.45 -11.09
CA ARG A 336 14.49 0.90 -11.97
C ARG A 336 14.09 -0.48 -11.51
N MET A 337 12.82 -0.71 -11.47
CA MET A 337 12.23 -2.03 -11.40
C MET A 337 12.88 -2.92 -12.44
N PHE A 338 13.24 -4.13 -12.11
CA PHE A 338 13.89 -5.11 -12.98
C PHE A 338 15.31 -4.76 -13.45
N ALA A 339 15.92 -3.66 -13.02
CA ALA A 339 17.34 -3.48 -13.10
C ALA A 339 18.04 -4.41 -12.09
N THR A 340 19.14 -5.01 -12.47
CA THR A 340 19.94 -5.84 -11.56
C THR A 340 20.95 -5.03 -10.76
N LYS A 341 21.20 -3.81 -11.19
CA LYS A 341 22.17 -2.89 -10.59
C LYS A 341 21.85 -1.44 -10.98
N SER A 342 22.09 -0.54 -10.05
CA SER A 342 22.13 0.91 -10.28
C SER A 342 23.59 1.37 -10.13
N ASP A 343 24.06 2.24 -11.01
CA ASP A 343 25.42 2.79 -10.96
C ASP A 343 25.36 4.32 -10.94
N PRO A 344 25.02 4.93 -9.78
CA PRO A 344 24.97 6.39 -9.65
C PRO A 344 26.36 7.01 -9.78
N THR A 345 26.46 8.09 -10.55
CA THR A 345 27.73 8.83 -10.65
C THR A 345 27.98 9.67 -9.39
N PRO A 346 29.26 10.03 -9.09
CA PRO A 346 29.59 10.93 -7.98
C PRO A 346 28.81 12.26 -8.02
N ASP A 347 28.63 12.85 -9.21
CA ASP A 347 27.85 14.09 -9.37
C ASP A 347 26.38 13.92 -9.06
N GLN A 348 25.78 12.82 -9.51
CA GLN A 348 24.38 12.50 -9.17
C GLN A 348 24.19 12.32 -7.65
N LEU A 349 25.11 11.63 -6.99
CA LEU A 349 25.11 11.47 -5.53
C LEU A 349 25.30 12.80 -4.81
N ALA A 350 26.14 13.69 -5.33
CA ALA A 350 26.31 15.02 -4.77
C ALA A 350 25.03 15.86 -4.87
N GLN A 351 24.31 15.82 -6.00
CA GLN A 351 23.02 16.51 -6.14
C GLN A 351 21.96 15.92 -5.22
N TRP A 352 21.87 14.60 -5.14
CA TRP A 352 20.97 13.93 -4.20
C TRP A 352 21.25 14.36 -2.76
N ARG A 353 22.51 14.36 -2.34
CA ARG A 353 22.91 14.81 -0.99
C ARG A 353 22.54 16.26 -0.73
N ARG A 354 22.73 17.17 -1.70
CA ARG A 354 22.31 18.58 -1.57
C ARG A 354 20.80 18.67 -1.29
N MET A 355 20.00 17.92 -2.03
CA MET A 355 18.54 17.86 -1.83
C MET A 355 18.21 17.30 -0.43
N ALA A 356 18.81 16.18 -0.05
CA ALA A 356 18.61 15.57 1.26
C ALA A 356 19.03 16.50 2.42
N MET A 357 20.11 17.28 2.28
CA MET A 357 20.49 18.31 3.24
C MET A 357 19.40 19.39 3.38
N GLY A 358 18.83 19.87 2.27
CA GLY A 358 17.73 20.84 2.30
C GLY A 358 16.48 20.28 2.99
N ILE A 359 16.14 19.02 2.75
CA ILE A 359 15.02 18.33 3.40
C ILE A 359 15.27 18.21 4.91
N ALA A 360 16.48 17.81 5.33
CA ALA A 360 16.86 17.70 6.73
C ALA A 360 16.90 19.06 7.43
N GLN A 361 17.44 20.09 6.78
CA GLN A 361 17.48 21.46 7.28
C GLN A 361 16.08 22.05 7.49
N ALA A 362 15.15 21.72 6.60
CA ALA A 362 13.75 22.13 6.72
C ALA A 362 12.97 21.30 7.77
N GLY A 363 13.61 20.28 8.39
CA GLY A 363 12.99 19.41 9.39
C GLY A 363 11.91 18.49 8.82
N LEU A 364 11.93 18.21 7.52
CA LEU A 364 10.90 17.43 6.85
C LEU A 364 11.18 15.93 6.97
N PRO A 365 10.13 15.10 7.15
CA PRO A 365 10.23 13.66 6.98
C PRO A 365 10.46 13.30 5.50
N LEU A 366 11.07 12.13 5.28
CA LEU A 366 11.41 11.65 3.95
C LEU A 366 10.94 10.21 3.75
N HIS A 367 10.30 9.95 2.61
CA HIS A 367 9.94 8.62 2.14
C HIS A 367 10.49 8.46 0.72
N VAL A 368 11.64 7.79 0.57
CA VAL A 368 12.38 7.74 -0.70
C VAL A 368 12.46 6.33 -1.26
N HIS A 369 12.17 6.23 -2.55
CA HIS A 369 12.29 5.00 -3.35
C HIS A 369 13.73 4.47 -3.34
N ALA A 370 13.93 3.21 -2.96
CA ALA A 370 15.20 2.52 -2.95
C ALA A 370 14.99 1.00 -2.98
N GLU A 371 15.19 0.38 -4.14
CA GLU A 371 14.90 -1.04 -4.36
C GLU A 371 16.12 -1.93 -4.20
N LEU A 372 17.19 -1.53 -4.90
CA LEU A 372 18.36 -2.36 -5.11
C LEU A 372 19.38 -2.16 -4.00
N LYS A 373 20.09 -3.23 -3.65
CA LYS A 373 21.11 -3.24 -2.60
C LYS A 373 22.11 -2.10 -2.72
N ASN A 374 22.64 -1.85 -3.92
CA ASN A 374 23.64 -0.82 -4.13
C ASN A 374 23.06 0.61 -4.15
N THR A 375 21.79 0.80 -4.52
CA THR A 375 21.08 2.08 -4.34
C THR A 375 20.87 2.36 -2.86
N ILE A 376 20.44 1.35 -2.09
CA ILE A 376 20.25 1.45 -0.64
C ILE A 376 21.59 1.83 0.02
N ASP A 377 22.71 1.18 -0.33
CA ASP A 377 24.04 1.52 0.19
C ASP A 377 24.41 2.96 -0.15
N ALA A 378 24.25 3.35 -1.43
CA ALA A 378 24.58 4.69 -1.89
C ALA A 378 23.76 5.78 -1.15
N PHE A 379 22.46 5.54 -0.93
CA PHE A 379 21.62 6.49 -0.20
C PHE A 379 21.98 6.53 1.29
N LEU A 380 22.25 5.40 1.91
CA LEU A 380 22.69 5.37 3.32
C LEU A 380 24.02 6.11 3.50
N ASP A 381 24.97 6.01 2.58
CA ASP A 381 26.24 6.78 2.61
C ASP A 381 25.95 8.30 2.57
N GLN A 382 25.03 8.74 1.72
CA GLN A 382 24.67 10.15 1.65
C GLN A 382 23.91 10.60 2.92
N ILE A 383 23.00 9.76 3.45
CA ILE A 383 22.22 10.07 4.66
C ILE A 383 23.12 10.14 5.89
N GLU A 384 24.12 9.26 6.02
CA GLU A 384 25.13 9.32 7.07
C GLU A 384 25.92 10.63 7.00
N ALA A 385 26.30 11.07 5.79
CA ALA A 385 26.96 12.36 5.59
C ALA A 385 26.04 13.55 5.96
N VAL A 386 24.75 13.51 5.59
CA VAL A 386 23.75 14.51 6.01
C VAL A 386 23.61 14.54 7.54
N ASN A 387 23.53 13.36 8.17
CA ASN A 387 23.34 13.21 9.62
C ASN A 387 24.46 13.85 10.45
N THR A 388 25.67 14.04 9.90
CA THR A 388 26.76 14.74 10.59
C THR A 388 26.49 16.23 10.81
N GLN A 389 25.64 16.86 9.96
CA GLN A 389 25.28 18.28 10.01
C GLN A 389 23.86 18.50 10.49
N TYR A 390 22.93 17.65 10.05
CA TYR A 390 21.52 17.71 10.38
C TYR A 390 21.06 16.33 10.87
N PRO A 391 20.93 16.11 12.19
CA PRO A 391 20.52 14.82 12.76
C PRO A 391 19.14 14.37 12.21
N VAL A 392 19.08 13.19 11.55
CA VAL A 392 17.88 12.69 10.90
C VAL A 392 17.00 11.81 11.80
N LYS A 393 17.50 11.40 12.96
CA LYS A 393 16.88 10.40 13.85
C LYS A 393 15.41 10.68 14.20
N ASN A 394 15.03 11.95 14.33
CA ASN A 394 13.66 12.34 14.71
C ASN A 394 12.84 12.86 13.51
N LEU A 395 13.36 12.77 12.30
CA LEU A 395 12.70 13.26 11.09
C LEU A 395 11.82 12.21 10.40
N ARG A 396 11.76 10.98 10.92
CA ARG A 396 11.01 9.86 10.32
C ARG A 396 11.39 9.60 8.86
N TRP A 397 12.67 9.56 8.56
CA TRP A 397 13.15 9.20 7.22
C TRP A 397 12.97 7.71 6.96
N ALA A 398 12.40 7.37 5.81
CA ALA A 398 12.13 6.01 5.38
C ALA A 398 12.74 5.71 4.02
N LEU A 399 13.29 4.50 3.86
CA LEU A 399 13.50 3.90 2.55
C LEU A 399 12.27 3.09 2.18
N ALA A 400 11.79 3.27 0.95
CA ALA A 400 10.61 2.60 0.41
C ALA A 400 11.01 1.46 -0.52
N HIS A 401 10.16 0.44 -0.58
CA HIS A 401 10.29 -0.81 -1.33
C HIS A 401 11.29 -1.77 -0.71
N VAL A 402 12.58 -1.44 -0.70
CA VAL A 402 13.70 -2.14 -0.03
C VAL A 402 13.76 -3.65 -0.30
N ASN A 403 13.44 -4.08 -1.54
CA ASN A 403 13.35 -5.50 -1.86
C ASN A 403 14.68 -6.24 -1.73
N GLN A 404 15.85 -5.59 -2.00
CA GLN A 404 17.18 -6.18 -1.82
C GLN A 404 17.89 -5.75 -0.52
N ILE A 405 17.16 -5.28 0.49
CA ILE A 405 17.80 -4.85 1.74
C ILE A 405 18.44 -6.03 2.47
N ASN A 406 19.52 -5.77 3.21
CA ASN A 406 20.20 -6.78 4.00
C ASN A 406 20.40 -6.34 5.47
N ALA A 407 20.86 -7.26 6.32
CA ALA A 407 21.02 -7.04 7.74
C ALA A 407 21.98 -5.88 8.08
N SER A 408 23.06 -5.70 7.30
CA SER A 408 24.03 -4.59 7.51
C SER A 408 23.39 -3.23 7.22
N GLN A 409 22.60 -3.13 6.16
CA GLN A 409 21.87 -1.91 5.80
C GLN A 409 20.78 -1.58 6.83
N LEU A 410 20.05 -2.58 7.30
CA LEU A 410 19.06 -2.44 8.38
C LEU A 410 19.70 -1.95 9.69
N GLU A 411 20.90 -2.43 10.03
CA GLU A 411 21.63 -1.93 11.21
C GLU A 411 22.04 -0.46 11.04
N ARG A 412 22.46 -0.02 9.85
CA ARG A 412 22.71 1.39 9.54
C ARG A 412 21.44 2.23 9.71
N MET A 413 20.30 1.76 9.13
CA MET A 413 19.01 2.42 9.29
C MET A 413 18.59 2.53 10.77
N ARG A 414 18.76 1.46 11.54
CA ARG A 414 18.46 1.44 12.99
C ARG A 414 19.27 2.50 13.76
N ARG A 415 20.57 2.62 13.49
CA ARG A 415 21.44 3.65 14.11
C ARG A 415 21.01 5.06 13.75
N LEU A 416 20.58 5.29 12.52
CA LEU A 416 20.08 6.57 12.01
C LEU A 416 18.64 6.87 12.49
N GLY A 417 17.93 5.91 13.10
CA GLY A 417 16.53 6.04 13.47
C GLY A 417 15.58 6.09 12.27
N MET A 418 15.96 5.44 11.19
CA MET A 418 15.19 5.38 9.93
C MET A 418 14.16 4.24 9.96
N TYR A 419 13.28 4.25 8.98
CA TYR A 419 12.15 3.33 8.80
C TYR A 419 12.22 2.61 7.46
N ALA A 420 11.59 1.42 7.36
CA ALA A 420 11.49 0.65 6.12
C ALA A 420 10.01 0.51 5.70
N ALA A 421 9.62 1.10 4.57
CA ALA A 421 8.31 0.89 3.96
C ALA A 421 8.46 -0.22 2.91
N VAL A 422 7.91 -1.40 3.20
CA VAL A 422 8.14 -2.61 2.40
C VAL A 422 6.99 -2.83 1.43
N HIS A 423 7.30 -2.92 0.16
CA HIS A 423 6.33 -3.18 -0.92
C HIS A 423 6.82 -4.38 -1.74
N PRO A 424 6.35 -5.61 -1.41
CA PRO A 424 6.92 -6.81 -2.00
C PRO A 424 6.56 -6.95 -3.49
N TRP A 425 7.50 -6.71 -4.38
CA TRP A 425 7.29 -6.95 -5.82
C TRP A 425 7.01 -8.40 -6.15
N ALA A 426 7.61 -9.30 -5.40
CA ALA A 426 7.49 -10.73 -5.60
C ALA A 426 6.04 -11.25 -5.47
N VAL A 427 5.10 -10.46 -4.94
CA VAL A 427 3.67 -10.82 -4.90
C VAL A 427 3.14 -11.19 -6.28
N ILE A 428 3.50 -10.43 -7.31
CA ILE A 428 3.12 -10.71 -8.71
C ILE A 428 4.34 -10.94 -9.62
N ASN A 429 5.47 -10.31 -9.32
CA ASN A 429 6.65 -10.31 -10.19
C ASN A 429 7.71 -11.36 -9.78
N GLY A 430 7.44 -12.23 -8.81
CA GLY A 430 8.43 -13.17 -8.27
C GLY A 430 9.05 -14.07 -9.34
N GLY A 431 8.31 -14.43 -10.40
CA GLY A 431 8.85 -15.16 -11.55
C GLY A 431 9.96 -14.42 -12.26
N ILE A 432 9.71 -13.16 -12.60
CA ILE A 432 10.67 -12.27 -13.29
C ILE A 432 11.88 -11.98 -12.38
N MET A 433 11.65 -11.80 -11.08
CA MET A 433 12.73 -11.59 -10.11
C MET A 433 13.67 -12.80 -10.06
N HIS A 434 13.15 -14.04 -10.06
CA HIS A 434 13.98 -15.23 -10.12
C HIS A 434 14.75 -15.38 -11.44
N GLU A 435 14.18 -14.94 -12.55
CA GLU A 435 14.89 -14.87 -13.83
C GLU A 435 16.04 -13.86 -13.79
N SER A 436 15.85 -12.71 -13.12
CA SER A 436 16.84 -11.62 -13.08
C SER A 436 17.92 -11.81 -12.01
N PHE A 437 17.59 -12.35 -10.84
CA PHE A 437 18.45 -12.42 -9.66
C PHE A 437 18.76 -13.86 -9.20
N GLY A 438 18.24 -14.88 -9.88
CA GLY A 438 18.45 -16.28 -9.51
C GLY A 438 17.98 -16.58 -8.07
N ASP A 439 18.82 -17.29 -7.31
CA ASP A 439 18.50 -17.70 -5.93
C ASP A 439 18.44 -16.53 -4.93
N GLU A 440 19.07 -15.39 -5.24
CA GLU A 440 18.97 -14.18 -4.40
C GLU A 440 17.52 -13.70 -4.28
N ALA A 441 16.69 -13.90 -5.31
CA ALA A 441 15.28 -13.53 -5.31
C ALA A 441 14.46 -14.20 -4.19
N TYR A 442 14.92 -15.35 -3.64
CA TYR A 442 14.24 -15.98 -2.49
C TYR A 442 14.32 -15.14 -1.19
N ASP A 443 15.21 -14.17 -1.13
CA ASP A 443 15.37 -13.23 -0.02
C ASP A 443 14.96 -11.79 -0.40
N MET A 444 14.04 -11.64 -1.36
CA MET A 444 13.59 -10.34 -1.87
C MET A 444 12.05 -10.21 -1.82
N PRO A 445 11.53 -9.53 -0.76
CA PRO A 445 12.19 -8.93 0.40
C PRO A 445 12.48 -9.96 1.52
N PRO A 446 13.52 -9.72 2.35
CA PRO A 446 13.88 -10.60 3.47
C PRO A 446 13.05 -10.30 4.71
N LEU A 447 11.74 -10.63 4.71
CA LEU A 447 10.78 -10.20 5.73
C LEU A 447 11.17 -10.62 7.16
N THR A 448 11.70 -11.84 7.34
CA THR A 448 12.16 -12.31 8.67
C THR A 448 13.33 -11.44 9.18
N THR A 449 14.30 -11.12 8.30
CA THR A 449 15.43 -10.26 8.64
C THR A 449 14.97 -8.85 8.99
N ILE A 450 14.03 -8.27 8.21
CA ILE A 450 13.44 -6.96 8.47
C ILE A 450 12.71 -6.97 9.82
N GLN A 451 11.86 -7.97 10.08
CA GLN A 451 11.10 -8.09 11.34
C GLN A 451 12.00 -8.13 12.56
N ASN A 452 13.14 -8.83 12.48
CA ASN A 452 14.07 -9.03 13.58
C ASN A 452 15.14 -7.93 13.72
N SER A 453 15.18 -6.96 12.81
CA SER A 453 16.23 -5.92 12.76
C SER A 453 16.13 -4.85 13.85
N GLY A 454 14.95 -4.69 14.46
CA GLY A 454 14.63 -3.57 15.35
C GLY A 454 14.33 -2.25 14.60
N VAL A 455 14.39 -2.23 13.27
CA VAL A 455 13.90 -1.11 12.46
C VAL A 455 12.38 -1.12 12.46
N THR A 456 11.74 0.03 12.67
CA THR A 456 10.30 0.14 12.48
C THR A 456 9.98 0.03 10.99
N TRP A 457 9.09 -0.89 10.62
CA TRP A 457 8.74 -1.14 9.25
C TRP A 457 7.23 -1.34 9.06
N GLY A 458 6.73 -1.14 7.86
CA GLY A 458 5.34 -1.36 7.49
C GLY A 458 5.21 -2.06 6.14
N LEU A 459 4.07 -2.71 5.91
CA LEU A 459 3.77 -3.50 4.71
C LEU A 459 2.74 -2.78 3.85
N GLY A 460 3.10 -2.40 2.63
CA GLY A 460 2.23 -1.75 1.64
C GLY A 460 2.22 -2.49 0.30
N THR A 461 1.60 -1.90 -0.72
CA THR A 461 1.42 -2.59 -2.01
C THR A 461 2.21 -1.98 -3.16
N ASP A 462 2.41 -0.69 -3.21
CA ASP A 462 2.84 0.05 -4.42
C ASP A 462 1.86 -0.12 -5.59
N ALA A 463 0.55 -0.26 -5.26
CA ALA A 463 -0.49 -0.38 -6.28
C ALA A 463 -0.70 0.98 -6.99
N THR A 464 -1.31 1.01 -8.16
CA THR A 464 -2.15 0.02 -8.83
C THR A 464 -1.52 -0.58 -10.10
N ALA A 465 -0.36 -0.09 -10.52
CA ALA A 465 0.30 -0.53 -11.75
C ALA A 465 1.53 -1.41 -11.47
N ALA A 466 2.39 -1.02 -10.53
CA ALA A 466 3.57 -1.80 -10.16
C ALA A 466 3.16 -3.14 -9.55
N ASN A 467 2.11 -3.13 -8.72
CA ASN A 467 1.60 -4.30 -8.03
C ASN A 467 0.07 -4.25 -7.92
N GLN A 468 -0.53 -5.32 -7.42
CA GLN A 468 -1.96 -5.44 -7.14
C GLN A 468 -2.33 -4.75 -5.82
N TYR A 469 -3.61 -4.34 -5.66
CA TYR A 469 -4.05 -3.56 -4.48
C TYR A 469 -4.71 -4.38 -3.36
N LEU A 470 -4.98 -5.68 -3.56
CA LEU A 470 -5.72 -6.51 -2.59
C LEU A 470 -4.87 -6.81 -1.35
N PRO A 471 -5.22 -6.31 -0.16
CA PRO A 471 -4.36 -6.42 1.02
C PRO A 471 -4.22 -7.86 1.52
N PHE A 472 -5.27 -8.69 1.41
CA PHE A 472 -5.19 -10.09 1.82
C PHE A 472 -4.29 -10.94 0.91
N THR A 473 -4.08 -10.53 -0.34
CA THR A 473 -3.05 -11.13 -1.21
C THR A 473 -1.65 -10.80 -0.68
N THR A 474 -1.40 -9.55 -0.30
CA THR A 474 -0.12 -9.13 0.29
C THR A 474 0.13 -9.78 1.65
N LEU A 475 -0.90 -9.86 2.51
CA LEU A 475 -0.83 -10.58 3.80
C LEU A 475 -0.56 -12.08 3.61
N SER A 476 -1.23 -12.72 2.64
CA SER A 476 -0.97 -14.13 2.28
C SER A 476 0.47 -14.35 1.82
N PHE A 477 0.97 -13.46 0.96
CA PHE A 477 2.36 -13.48 0.53
C PHE A 477 3.34 -13.39 1.70
N ALA A 478 3.14 -12.43 2.61
CA ALA A 478 4.02 -12.23 3.76
C ALA A 478 4.08 -13.46 4.68
N VAL A 479 2.99 -14.23 4.78
CA VAL A 479 2.87 -15.42 5.64
C VAL A 479 3.34 -16.69 4.93
N THR A 480 3.10 -16.82 3.61
CA THR A 480 3.33 -18.09 2.87
C THR A 480 4.55 -18.05 1.96
N GLY A 481 5.03 -16.87 1.58
CA GLY A 481 6.05 -16.69 0.55
C GLY A 481 5.57 -16.99 -0.87
N LYS A 482 4.25 -17.20 -1.08
CA LYS A 482 3.66 -17.57 -2.37
C LYS A 482 3.14 -16.38 -3.13
N MET A 483 3.28 -16.39 -4.45
CA MET A 483 2.70 -15.38 -5.35
C MET A 483 1.18 -15.31 -5.25
N ALA A 484 0.58 -14.25 -5.80
CA ALA A 484 -0.86 -13.96 -5.79
C ALA A 484 -1.75 -15.14 -6.21
N GLY A 485 -1.33 -15.93 -7.20
CA GLY A 485 -2.03 -17.16 -7.63
C GLY A 485 -1.92 -18.34 -6.65
N GLY A 486 -1.03 -18.27 -5.65
CA GLY A 486 -0.89 -19.27 -4.60
C GLY A 486 -0.07 -20.53 -4.98
N ALA A 487 0.38 -20.67 -6.24
CA ALA A 487 1.05 -21.88 -6.70
C ALA A 487 2.57 -21.90 -6.44
N ARG A 488 3.24 -20.76 -6.61
CA ARG A 488 4.70 -20.68 -6.59
C ARG A 488 5.18 -19.96 -5.33
N THR A 489 6.05 -20.64 -4.54
CA THR A 489 6.83 -20.00 -3.47
C THR A 489 7.99 -19.24 -4.10
N VAL A 490 8.12 -17.96 -3.78
CA VAL A 490 9.11 -17.05 -4.36
C VAL A 490 9.97 -16.35 -3.33
N ILE A 491 9.59 -16.38 -2.04
CA ILE A 491 10.47 -15.98 -0.93
C ILE A 491 10.50 -17.06 0.15
N ARG A 492 11.61 -17.12 0.90
CA ARG A 492 11.81 -18.07 2.03
C ARG A 492 11.67 -17.40 3.38
N GLN A 493 11.91 -16.09 3.45
CA GLN A 493 11.84 -15.33 4.68
C GLN A 493 10.43 -14.76 4.87
N THR A 494 9.59 -15.53 5.56
CA THR A 494 8.19 -15.15 5.87
C THR A 494 8.04 -14.75 7.32
N ILE A 495 6.85 -14.24 7.70
CA ILE A 495 6.53 -13.77 9.05
C ILE A 495 5.22 -14.38 9.55
N SER A 496 4.93 -14.21 10.84
CA SER A 496 3.67 -14.66 11.43
C SER A 496 2.47 -13.88 10.89
N ARG A 497 1.26 -14.42 11.04
CA ARG A 497 0.01 -13.71 10.69
C ARG A 497 -0.18 -12.43 11.50
N GLU A 498 0.15 -12.53 12.79
CA GLU A 498 0.09 -11.41 13.72
C GLU A 498 1.03 -10.30 13.28
N ASP A 499 2.28 -10.62 12.95
CA ASP A 499 3.27 -9.64 12.49
C ASP A 499 2.86 -9.01 11.15
N ALA A 500 2.33 -9.80 10.23
CA ALA A 500 1.85 -9.31 8.94
C ALA A 500 0.66 -8.34 9.11
N LEU A 501 -0.30 -8.68 9.98
CA LEU A 501 -1.43 -7.80 10.28
C LEU A 501 -0.98 -6.52 11.01
N ILE A 502 -0.08 -6.62 11.98
CA ILE A 502 0.52 -5.46 12.66
C ILE A 502 1.23 -4.55 11.66
N ALA A 503 1.99 -5.13 10.71
CA ALA A 503 2.69 -4.37 9.68
C ALA A 503 1.75 -3.64 8.72
N HIS A 504 0.59 -4.24 8.40
CA HIS A 504 -0.41 -3.67 7.49
C HIS A 504 -1.47 -2.77 8.19
N THR A 505 -1.36 -2.60 9.50
CA THR A 505 -2.27 -1.77 10.30
C THR A 505 -1.52 -0.81 11.21
N ARG A 506 -1.15 -1.24 12.43
CA ARG A 506 -0.57 -0.38 13.47
C ARG A 506 0.75 0.25 13.07
N LYS A 507 1.64 -0.52 12.43
CA LYS A 507 2.92 0.02 11.95
C LYS A 507 2.72 0.96 10.76
N ASN A 508 1.76 0.68 9.87
CA ASN A 508 1.44 1.58 8.77
C ASN A 508 0.80 2.89 9.22
N ALA A 509 0.05 2.91 10.31
CA ALA A 509 -0.46 4.14 10.89
C ALA A 509 0.66 5.14 11.21
N TYR A 510 1.85 4.64 11.55
CA TYR A 510 3.04 5.44 11.79
C TYR A 510 3.59 6.11 10.52
N PHE A 511 3.51 5.43 9.37
CA PHE A 511 3.96 5.98 8.07
C PHE A 511 3.05 7.08 7.54
N VAL A 512 1.77 7.03 7.89
CA VAL A 512 0.80 8.07 7.53
C VAL A 512 0.59 9.09 8.68
N PHE A 513 1.44 9.06 9.71
CA PHE A 513 1.44 10.00 10.84
C PHE A 513 0.11 10.03 11.63
N GLN A 514 -0.57 8.88 11.69
CA GLN A 514 -1.86 8.71 12.37
C GLN A 514 -1.83 7.61 13.46
N GLU A 515 -0.69 7.29 14.01
CA GLU A 515 -0.54 6.24 15.04
C GLU A 515 -1.36 6.50 16.31
N GLY A 516 -1.63 7.75 16.62
CA GLY A 516 -2.54 8.12 17.71
C GLY A 516 -4.02 7.86 17.42
N ASN A 517 -4.39 7.84 16.14
CA ASN A 517 -5.79 7.74 15.68
C ASN A 517 -6.15 6.41 15.05
N LEU A 518 -5.22 5.72 14.38
CA LEU A 518 -5.50 4.56 13.52
C LEU A 518 -4.66 3.32 13.90
N GLY A 519 -4.88 2.22 13.20
CA GLY A 519 -4.05 1.03 13.17
C GLY A 519 -4.30 0.02 14.28
N SER A 520 -5.17 0.30 15.26
CA SER A 520 -5.59 -0.65 16.30
C SER A 520 -6.97 -0.31 16.84
N ILE A 521 -7.69 -1.31 17.35
CA ILE A 521 -9.02 -1.14 17.95
C ILE A 521 -8.84 -0.88 19.45
N GLN A 522 -8.70 0.39 19.82
CA GLN A 522 -8.46 0.83 21.19
C GLN A 522 -9.29 2.08 21.54
N PRO A 523 -9.69 2.25 22.82
CA PRO A 523 -10.40 3.46 23.24
C PRO A 523 -9.64 4.73 22.85
N GLY A 524 -10.38 5.73 22.35
CA GLY A 524 -9.87 7.02 21.86
C GLY A 524 -9.49 7.06 20.38
N LYS A 525 -9.26 5.91 19.73
CA LYS A 525 -8.95 5.84 18.30
C LYS A 525 -10.19 5.96 17.42
N LEU A 526 -9.98 6.31 16.17
CA LEU A 526 -11.04 6.39 15.16
C LEU A 526 -11.60 4.99 14.87
N ALA A 527 -12.90 4.92 14.62
CA ALA A 527 -13.60 3.67 14.34
C ALA A 527 -13.47 3.31 12.84
N ASP A 528 -12.25 2.97 12.43
CA ASP A 528 -11.93 2.39 11.14
C ASP A 528 -11.75 0.88 11.34
N LEU A 529 -12.71 0.09 10.86
CA LEU A 529 -12.83 -1.34 11.15
C LEU A 529 -13.18 -2.14 9.89
N VAL A 530 -12.73 -3.40 9.86
CA VAL A 530 -13.10 -4.35 8.79
C VAL A 530 -13.63 -5.63 9.40
N VAL A 531 -14.82 -6.04 8.99
CA VAL A 531 -15.43 -7.32 9.34
C VAL A 531 -15.17 -8.31 8.21
N LEU A 532 -14.63 -9.48 8.55
CA LEU A 532 -14.19 -10.49 7.60
C LEU A 532 -15.21 -11.63 7.47
N ASP A 533 -15.28 -12.26 6.29
CA ASP A 533 -16.06 -13.47 6.03
C ASP A 533 -15.48 -14.72 6.71
N ARG A 534 -14.17 -14.71 7.01
CA ARG A 534 -13.40 -15.82 7.60
C ARG A 534 -12.48 -15.33 8.71
N ASP A 535 -12.11 -16.24 9.61
CA ASP A 535 -11.17 -15.91 10.67
C ASP A 535 -9.73 -15.92 10.16
N TYR A 536 -9.15 -14.73 9.95
CA TYR A 536 -7.78 -14.51 9.50
C TYR A 536 -6.74 -15.29 10.32
N LEU A 537 -6.96 -15.45 11.62
CA LEU A 537 -5.98 -16.06 12.51
C LEU A 537 -5.99 -17.61 12.45
N THR A 538 -7.07 -18.25 12.00
CA THR A 538 -7.24 -19.69 12.12
C THR A 538 -7.40 -20.46 10.81
N ILE A 539 -7.80 -19.80 9.72
CA ILE A 539 -7.92 -20.47 8.41
C ILE A 539 -6.55 -20.99 7.92
N PRO A 540 -6.51 -21.99 7.03
CA PRO A 540 -5.28 -22.38 6.36
C PRO A 540 -4.57 -21.18 5.71
N ALA A 541 -3.23 -21.11 5.82
CA ALA A 541 -2.46 -19.94 5.36
C ALA A 541 -2.67 -19.64 3.87
N ASP A 542 -2.81 -20.67 3.04
CA ASP A 542 -3.07 -20.54 1.60
C ASP A 542 -4.46 -19.95 1.27
N GLN A 543 -5.36 -19.87 2.24
CA GLN A 543 -6.69 -19.27 2.08
C GLN A 543 -6.76 -17.80 2.53
N ILE A 544 -5.68 -17.25 3.10
CA ILE A 544 -5.67 -15.83 3.52
C ILE A 544 -5.99 -14.92 2.33
N LYS A 545 -5.46 -15.20 1.14
CA LYS A 545 -5.71 -14.44 -0.09
C LYS A 545 -7.17 -14.44 -0.54
N ASP A 546 -7.97 -15.42 -0.07
CA ASP A 546 -9.37 -15.60 -0.44
C ASP A 546 -10.33 -14.95 0.58
N ILE A 547 -9.81 -14.29 1.63
CA ILE A 547 -10.61 -13.53 2.58
C ILE A 547 -11.25 -12.34 1.86
N SER A 548 -12.55 -12.18 2.12
CA SER A 548 -13.32 -11.04 1.63
C SER A 548 -13.91 -10.26 2.82
N PRO A 549 -13.71 -8.94 2.89
CA PRO A 549 -14.47 -8.12 3.81
C PRO A 549 -15.98 -8.23 3.55
N VAL A 550 -16.76 -8.36 4.61
CA VAL A 550 -18.23 -8.30 4.54
C VAL A 550 -18.76 -6.95 4.98
N MET A 551 -17.96 -6.19 5.72
CA MET A 551 -18.25 -4.80 6.09
C MET A 551 -16.94 -4.04 6.28
N THR A 552 -16.90 -2.80 5.79
CA THR A 552 -15.84 -1.85 6.07
C THR A 552 -16.44 -0.59 6.68
N MET A 553 -15.84 -0.11 7.74
CA MET A 553 -16.22 1.10 8.45
C MET A 553 -15.06 2.09 8.41
N VAL A 554 -15.37 3.34 8.12
CA VAL A 554 -14.45 4.49 8.18
C VAL A 554 -15.12 5.59 8.98
N ASP A 555 -14.41 6.13 9.95
CA ASP A 555 -14.91 7.25 10.77
C ASP A 555 -16.25 6.93 11.47
N GLY A 556 -16.42 5.69 11.94
CA GLY A 556 -17.66 5.22 12.59
C GLY A 556 -18.82 4.97 11.62
N ARG A 557 -18.63 5.16 10.30
CA ARG A 557 -19.66 4.96 9.27
C ARG A 557 -19.37 3.69 8.46
N VAL A 558 -20.41 2.91 8.16
CA VAL A 558 -20.30 1.76 7.26
C VAL A 558 -20.21 2.28 5.82
N VAL A 559 -19.04 2.10 5.20
CA VAL A 559 -18.75 2.54 3.81
C VAL A 559 -18.89 1.41 2.80
N PHE A 560 -18.85 0.17 3.26
CA PHE A 560 -19.12 -1.02 2.47
C PHE A 560 -19.86 -2.07 3.32
N ASP A 561 -20.89 -2.69 2.76
CA ASP A 561 -21.64 -3.79 3.35
C ASP A 561 -22.04 -4.76 2.24
N ALA A 562 -21.52 -6.01 2.32
CA ALA A 562 -21.77 -7.04 1.31
C ALA A 562 -23.21 -7.56 1.30
N GLU A 563 -23.94 -7.47 2.43
CA GLU A 563 -25.34 -7.94 2.54
C GLU A 563 -26.31 -6.96 1.88
N THR A 564 -26.02 -5.67 1.94
CA THR A 564 -26.91 -4.64 1.35
C THR A 564 -26.40 -4.12 -0.01
N GLY A 565 -25.14 -4.39 -0.35
CA GLY A 565 -24.49 -3.83 -1.55
C GLY A 565 -24.34 -2.31 -1.51
N SER A 566 -24.63 -1.67 -0.37
CA SER A 566 -24.65 -0.22 -0.21
C SER A 566 -23.81 0.25 0.98
N SER A 567 -23.30 1.48 0.88
CA SER A 567 -22.89 2.26 2.05
C SER A 567 -24.16 2.77 2.77
N THR A 568 -24.30 2.50 4.06
CA THR A 568 -25.34 3.17 4.86
C THR A 568 -24.87 4.59 5.14
N ARG A 569 -25.45 5.54 4.45
CA ARG A 569 -25.33 6.98 4.77
C ARG A 569 -26.24 7.35 5.91
#